data_0b059f6527c44bb72cc510e039d7763b
#
_entry.id   0b059f6527c44bb72cc510e039d7763b
#
_cell.length_a   1.000
_cell.length_b   1.000
_cell.length_c   1.000
_cell.angle_alpha   90.00
_cell.angle_beta   90.00
_cell.angle_gamma   90.00
#
_symmetry.space_group_name_H-M   'P 1'
#
loop_
_entity.id
_entity.type
_entity.pdbx_description
1 polymer ?
#
loop_
_entity_poly.entity_id
_entity_poly.type
_entity_poly.pdbx_seq_one_letter_code
_entity_poly.pdbx_strand_id
1 'polypeptide(L)' 'MWELRAAVSLARLRGEEGRRAEASDLLEPVYGWFTEGFDTPDLKEAKELLAELA' A
#
# COMPACT_ATOMS: atom_id res chain seq x y z
N MET A 1 11.80 3.63 -6.99
CA MET A 1 10.76 3.47 -5.98
C MET A 1 10.18 2.09 -5.99
N TRP A 2 11.11 1.19 -6.07
CA TRP A 2 10.74 -0.21 -6.09
C TRP A 2 10.10 -0.65 -4.78
N GLU A 3 10.46 0.00 -3.68
CA GLU A 3 9.91 -0.38 -2.37
C GLU A 3 8.41 -0.15 -2.28
N LEU A 4 7.95 0.97 -2.82
CA LEU A 4 6.52 1.26 -2.80
C LEU A 4 5.76 0.25 -3.67
N ARG A 5 6.30 -0.05 -4.84
CA ARG A 5 5.65 -1.01 -5.71
C ARG A 5 5.63 -2.41 -5.09
N ALA A 6 6.74 -2.79 -4.49
CA ALA A 6 6.81 -4.09 -3.83
C ALA A 6 5.81 -4.17 -2.68
N ALA A 7 5.70 -3.08 -1.90
CA ALA A 7 4.76 -3.04 -0.79
C ALA A 7 3.33 -3.13 -1.29
N VAL A 8 3.01 -2.40 -2.36
CA VAL A 8 1.67 -2.43 -2.93
C VAL A 8 1.34 -3.84 -3.43
N SER A 9 2.27 -4.45 -4.15
CA SER A 9 2.05 -5.80 -4.67
C SER A 9 1.84 -6.79 -3.54
N LEU A 10 2.67 -6.71 -2.53
CA LEU A 10 2.59 -7.64 -1.40
C LEU A 10 1.30 -7.41 -0.61
N ALA A 11 0.94 -6.15 -0.40
CA ALA A 11 -0.30 -5.84 0.31
C ALA A 11 -1.50 -6.36 -0.46
N ARG A 12 -1.48 -6.21 -1.78
CA ARG A 12 -2.58 -6.71 -2.59
C ARG A 12 -2.70 -8.22 -2.48
N LEU A 13 -1.58 -8.91 -2.51
CA LEU A 13 -1.56 -10.35 -2.37
C LEU A 13 -2.12 -10.77 -1.01
N ARG A 14 -1.69 -10.11 0.05
CA ARG A 14 -2.20 -10.41 1.38
C ARG A 14 -3.70 -10.17 1.47
N GLY A 15 -4.16 -9.09 0.85
CA GLY A 15 -5.59 -8.80 0.84
C GLY A 15 -6.38 -9.88 0.14
N GLU A 16 -5.84 -10.42 -0.94
CA GLU A 16 -6.50 -11.50 -1.67
C GLU A 16 -6.54 -12.78 -0.86
N GLU A 17 -5.56 -12.97 0.00
CA GLU A 17 -5.52 -14.12 0.88
C GLU A 17 -6.43 -13.97 2.10
N GLY A 18 -7.11 -12.87 2.22
CA GLY A 18 -7.98 -12.61 3.35
C GLY A 18 -7.27 -12.00 4.55
N ARG A 19 -6.04 -11.56 4.36
CA ARG A 19 -5.25 -10.96 5.45
C ARG A 19 -5.23 -9.46 5.32
N ARG A 20 -6.40 -8.87 5.36
CA ARG A 20 -6.53 -7.43 5.14
C ARG A 20 -5.82 -6.61 6.20
N ALA A 21 -5.93 -7.02 7.45
CA ALA A 21 -5.26 -6.30 8.53
C ALA A 21 -3.75 -6.29 8.33
N GLU A 22 -3.18 -7.44 7.97
CA GLU A 22 -1.75 -7.52 7.72
C GLU A 22 -1.36 -6.69 6.51
N ALA A 23 -2.18 -6.71 5.47
CA ALA A 23 -1.91 -5.93 4.27
C ALA A 23 -1.90 -4.44 4.60
N SER A 24 -2.86 -3.99 5.38
CA SER A 24 -2.94 -2.60 5.79
C SER A 24 -1.74 -2.22 6.64
N ASP A 25 -1.39 -3.08 7.62
CA ASP A 25 -0.24 -2.83 8.48
C ASP A 25 1.06 -2.76 7.68
N LEU A 26 1.14 -3.53 6.62
CA LEU A 26 2.32 -3.53 5.77
C LEU A 26 2.41 -2.25 4.94
N LEU A 27 1.28 -1.82 4.40
CA LEU A 27 1.26 -0.72 3.45
C LEU A 27 1.21 0.65 4.09
N GLU A 28 0.53 0.78 5.22
CA GLU A 28 0.36 2.08 5.87
C GLU A 28 1.68 2.80 6.14
N PRO A 29 2.64 2.18 6.82
CA PRO A 29 3.90 2.89 7.10
C PRO A 29 4.65 3.26 5.82
N VAL A 30 4.62 2.39 4.83
CA VAL A 30 5.28 2.70 3.57
C VAL A 30 4.60 3.86 2.89
N TYR A 31 3.26 3.85 2.87
CA TYR A 31 2.49 4.93 2.28
C TYR A 31 2.79 6.26 2.97
N GLY A 32 2.81 6.25 4.29
CA GLY A 32 3.11 7.46 5.05
C GLY A 32 4.49 8.00 4.76
N TRP A 33 5.43 7.11 4.50
CA TRP A 33 6.79 7.49 4.18
C TRP A 33 6.86 8.27 2.88
N PHE A 34 6.07 7.85 1.89
CA PHE A 34 6.17 8.40 0.55
C PHE A 34 5.19 9.53 0.26
N THR A 35 4.30 9.85 1.21
CA THR A 35 3.34 10.93 0.97
C THR A 35 3.93 12.31 1.18
N GLU A 36 5.11 12.40 1.78
CA GLU A 36 5.71 13.68 2.05
C GLU A 36 6.44 14.22 0.82
N GLY A 37 5.72 14.98 0.03
CA GLY A 37 6.31 15.64 -1.11
C GLY A 37 6.29 14.85 -2.40
N PHE A 38 5.64 13.72 -2.42
CA PHE A 38 5.52 12.89 -3.62
C PHE A 38 4.07 12.72 -4.03
N ASP A 39 3.84 12.84 -5.33
CA ASP A 39 2.50 12.68 -5.88
C ASP A 39 2.62 11.82 -7.13
N THR A 40 2.88 10.55 -6.94
CA THR A 40 3.10 9.63 -8.04
C THR A 40 1.90 8.71 -8.22
N PRO A 41 1.75 8.11 -9.41
CA PRO A 41 0.66 7.14 -9.63
C PRO A 41 0.72 5.98 -8.64
N ASP A 42 1.91 5.60 -8.22
CA ASP A 42 2.06 4.51 -7.26
C ASP A 42 1.42 4.86 -5.92
N LEU A 43 1.53 6.12 -5.51
CA LEU A 43 0.92 6.57 -4.26
C LEU A 43 -0.60 6.54 -4.35
N LYS A 44 -1.15 6.92 -5.50
CA LYS A 44 -2.59 6.86 -5.70
C LYS A 44 -3.07 5.42 -5.61
N GLU A 45 -2.34 4.50 -6.22
CA GLU A 45 -2.70 3.11 -6.17
C GLU A 45 -2.65 2.58 -4.75
N ALA A 46 -1.63 2.97 -4.00
CA ALA A 46 -1.50 2.56 -2.61
C ALA A 46 -2.68 3.09 -1.79
N LYS A 47 -3.07 4.33 -2.03
CA LYS A 47 -4.18 4.92 -1.30
C LYS A 47 -5.48 4.17 -1.59
N GLU A 48 -5.71 3.84 -2.84
CA GLU A 48 -6.91 3.10 -3.22
C GLU A 48 -6.92 1.72 -2.59
N LEU A 49 -5.76 1.09 -2.58
CA LEU A 49 -5.65 -0.23 -1.97
C LEU A 49 -5.92 -0.17 -0.47
N LEU A 50 -5.38 0.85 0.20
CA LEU A 50 -5.64 1.02 1.63
C LEU A 50 -7.13 1.21 1.90
N ALA A 51 -7.80 1.94 1.03
CA ALA A 51 -9.23 2.15 1.18
C ALA A 51 -9.99 0.83 1.04
N GLU A 52 -9.54 -0.01 0.12
CA GLU A 52 -10.18 -1.32 -0.06
C GLU A 52 -9.94 -2.22 1.13
N LEU A 53 -8.75 -2.11 1.74
CA LEU A 53 -8.39 -2.95 2.87
C LEU A 53 -9.09 -2.51 4.16
N ALA A 54 -9.51 -1.27 4.22
CA ALA A 54 -10.24 -0.78 5.39
C ALA A 54 -11.70 -1.29 5.40
#